data_c06bd993a138d819e5614009de2e555f
#
_entry.id   c06bd993a138d819e5614009de2e555f
#
_cell.length_a   1.000
_cell.length_b   1.000
_cell.length_c   1.000
_cell.angle_alpha   90.00
_cell.angle_beta   90.00
_cell.angle_gamma   90.00
#
_symmetry.space_group_name_H-M   'P 1'
#
loop_
_entity.id
_entity.type
_entity.pdbx_description
1 polymer ?
#
loop_
_entity_poly.entity_id
_entity_poly.type
_entity_poly.pdbx_seq_one_letter_code
_entity_poly.pdbx_strand_id
1 'polypeptide(L)'
;METKKGGIRKPELPLYNAGCSFEGYDASSLMAETAKLRNLITRRGTLEILIPLCCSSKPVRHKKFKETLRGVSSKTLAHRLQELEKGGILERRAYNEIPPRVEYRLTVKGQELVESVINLLQWMKKWSIVKG
;
A
#
# COMPACT_ATOMS: atom_id res chain seq x y z
N MET A 1 32.50 5.65 -24.72
CA MET A 1 32.50 5.73 -24.30
C MET A 1 32.35 5.47 -23.24
N GLU A 2 32.34 5.34 -22.65
CA GLU A 2 32.13 5.03 -21.71
C GLU A 2 32.69 5.26 -20.73
N THR A 3 32.53 5.40 -20.10
CA THR A 3 32.90 5.78 -19.31
C THR A 3 32.68 5.40 -18.16
N LYS A 4 32.93 4.98 -17.57
CA LYS A 4 32.77 4.51 -16.57
C LYS A 4 33.23 5.03 -15.57
N LYS A 5 32.99 5.25 -14.92
CA LYS A 5 33.24 5.79 -14.04
C LYS A 5 33.43 5.13 -13.03
N GLY A 6 33.97 4.85 -12.62
CA GLY A 6 34.32 4.12 -11.69
C GLY A 6 33.44 3.86 -10.71
N GLY A 7 32.74 3.80 -10.40
CA GLY A 7 31.95 3.58 -9.40
C GLY A 7 31.72 2.18 -9.10
N ILE A 8 30.85 1.92 -8.20
CA ILE A 8 30.54 0.62 -7.82
C ILE A 8 29.70 -0.02 -8.85
N ARG A 9 30.04 -1.20 -9.28
CA ARG A 9 29.29 -1.81 -10.28
C ARG A 9 28.12 -2.52 -9.65
N LYS A 10 26.97 -2.40 -10.18
CA LYS A 10 25.82 -3.08 -9.67
C LYS A 10 25.97 -4.57 -9.94
N PRO A 11 25.46 -5.39 -9.06
CA PRO A 11 25.55 -6.83 -9.27
C PRO A 11 24.71 -7.19 -10.49
N GLU A 12 25.11 -8.18 -11.20
CA GLU A 12 24.42 -8.60 -12.37
C GLU A 12 23.14 -9.31 -11.93
N LEU A 13 22.03 -8.93 -12.43
CA LEU A 13 20.77 -9.54 -12.07
C LEU A 13 20.42 -10.65 -13.05
N PRO A 14 19.84 -11.71 -12.56
CA PRO A 14 19.48 -12.82 -13.44
C PRO A 14 18.34 -12.37 -14.34
N LEU A 15 18.35 -12.80 -15.56
CA LEU A 15 17.30 -12.47 -16.50
C LEU A 15 16.28 -13.59 -16.55
N TYR A 16 15.02 -13.19 -16.71
CA TYR A 16 13.93 -14.15 -16.77
C TYR A 16 13.74 -14.50 -18.24
N ASN A 17 13.98 -15.72 -18.61
CA ASN A 17 13.85 -16.15 -19.97
C ASN A 17 12.51 -16.66 -20.42
N ALA A 18 11.68 -17.07 -19.55
CA ALA A 18 10.38 -17.59 -19.96
C ALA A 18 9.47 -16.39 -20.03
N GLY A 19 8.58 -16.33 -20.87
CA GLY A 19 7.66 -15.24 -20.96
C GLY A 19 6.84 -15.10 -19.69
N CYS A 20 6.23 -13.96 -19.48
CA CYS A 20 5.42 -13.73 -18.31
C CYS A 20 4.18 -14.58 -18.48
N SER A 21 3.89 -15.43 -17.52
CA SER A 21 2.71 -16.23 -17.65
C SER A 21 1.59 -15.76 -16.80
N PHE A 22 0.58 -15.20 -17.41
CA PHE A 22 -0.60 -14.82 -16.73
C PHE A 22 -1.61 -15.81 -17.27
N GLU A 23 -1.58 -17.03 -16.78
CA GLU A 23 -2.52 -18.00 -17.27
C GLU A 23 -3.95 -17.55 -17.04
N GLY A 24 -4.70 -17.54 -18.04
CA GLY A 24 -6.09 -17.15 -17.94
C GLY A 24 -6.33 -15.65 -17.98
N TYR A 25 -5.29 -14.82 -18.09
CA TYR A 25 -5.47 -13.40 -18.14
C TYR A 25 -4.75 -12.76 -19.31
N ASP A 26 -5.40 -11.81 -19.92
CA ASP A 26 -4.79 -11.00 -20.93
C ASP A 26 -4.27 -9.76 -20.18
N ALA A 27 -3.04 -9.39 -20.38
CA ALA A 27 -2.41 -8.27 -19.67
C ALA A 27 -3.17 -6.96 -19.83
N SER A 28 -3.69 -6.69 -21.03
CA SER A 28 -4.39 -5.44 -21.28
C SER A 28 -5.68 -5.41 -20.48
N SER A 29 -6.40 -6.53 -20.41
CA SER A 29 -7.65 -6.59 -19.69
C SER A 29 -7.35 -6.45 -18.21
N LEU A 30 -6.32 -7.12 -17.71
CA LEU A 30 -5.98 -7.06 -16.30
C LEU A 30 -5.68 -5.62 -15.91
N MET A 31 -4.93 -4.91 -16.73
CA MET A 31 -4.59 -3.51 -16.44
C MET A 31 -5.83 -2.62 -16.44
N ALA A 32 -6.75 -2.84 -17.37
CA ALA A 32 -7.94 -2.03 -17.43
C ALA A 32 -8.87 -2.30 -16.24
N GLU A 33 -9.05 -3.56 -15.89
CA GLU A 33 -9.93 -3.93 -14.82
C GLU A 33 -9.44 -3.53 -13.43
N THR A 34 -8.16 -3.33 -13.27
CA THR A 34 -7.61 -3.00 -11.97
C THR A 34 -7.32 -1.51 -11.79
N ALA A 35 -7.59 -0.71 -12.82
CA ALA A 35 -7.22 0.69 -12.79
C ALA A 35 -7.68 1.47 -11.58
N LYS A 36 -8.92 1.29 -11.17
CA LYS A 36 -9.45 2.04 -10.05
C LYS A 36 -8.74 1.69 -8.76
N LEU A 37 -8.56 0.40 -8.49
CA LEU A 37 -7.91 -0.02 -7.26
C LEU A 37 -6.43 0.33 -7.29
N ARG A 38 -5.79 0.22 -8.45
CA ARG A 38 -4.39 0.59 -8.55
C ARG A 38 -4.19 2.06 -8.24
N ASN A 39 -5.10 2.92 -8.76
CA ASN A 39 -4.97 4.33 -8.51
C ASN A 39 -5.17 4.62 -7.02
N LEU A 40 -6.05 3.89 -6.36
CA LEU A 40 -6.31 4.09 -4.96
C LEU A 40 -5.11 3.68 -4.11
N ILE A 41 -4.56 2.50 -4.34
CA ILE A 41 -3.48 2.01 -3.50
C ILE A 41 -2.15 2.72 -3.75
N THR A 42 -1.99 3.37 -4.89
CA THR A 42 -0.75 4.08 -5.17
C THR A 42 -0.79 5.54 -4.76
N ARG A 43 -1.93 6.02 -4.24
CA ARG A 43 -1.99 7.40 -3.81
C ARG A 43 -1.17 7.60 -2.56
N ARG A 44 -0.62 8.78 -2.42
CA ARG A 44 0.20 9.10 -1.28
C ARG A 44 -0.57 8.91 0.01
N GLY A 45 0.03 8.27 0.96
CA GLY A 45 -0.56 8.02 2.28
C GLY A 45 -1.34 6.73 2.43
N THR A 46 -1.73 6.11 1.32
CA THR A 46 -2.57 4.92 1.39
C THR A 46 -1.88 3.75 2.07
N LEU A 47 -0.66 3.43 1.69
CA LEU A 47 0.05 2.31 2.28
C LEU A 47 0.38 2.57 3.74
N GLU A 48 0.70 3.81 4.07
CA GLU A 48 1.01 4.20 5.43
C GLU A 48 -0.20 4.03 6.35
N ILE A 49 -1.41 4.09 5.79
CA ILE A 49 -2.61 3.89 6.56
C ILE A 49 -2.86 2.39 6.69
N LEU A 50 -2.72 1.64 5.60
CA LEU A 50 -3.06 0.24 5.55
C LEU A 50 -2.13 -0.68 6.33
N ILE A 51 -0.85 -0.45 6.26
CA ILE A 51 0.12 -1.35 6.87
C ILE A 51 -0.04 -1.46 8.40
N PRO A 52 -0.18 -0.35 9.15
CA PRO A 52 -0.39 -0.47 10.59
C PRO A 52 -1.65 -1.24 10.96
N LEU A 53 -2.69 -1.16 10.10
CA LEU A 53 -3.93 -1.84 10.37
C LEU A 53 -3.78 -3.35 10.26
N CYS A 54 -2.87 -3.82 9.44
CA CYS A 54 -2.68 -5.22 9.25
C CYS A 54 -2.10 -5.84 10.52
N CYS A 55 -1.26 -5.11 11.22
CA CYS A 55 -0.61 -5.62 12.39
C CYS A 55 -1.41 -5.36 13.66
N SER A 56 -2.52 -4.68 13.57
CA SER A 56 -3.29 -4.33 14.73
C SER A 56 -4.44 -5.29 14.91
N SER A 57 -4.59 -5.85 16.10
CA SER A 57 -5.70 -6.76 16.36
C SER A 57 -6.91 -5.93 16.76
N LYS A 58 -6.75 -4.62 16.96
CA LYS A 58 -7.83 -3.75 17.36
C LYS A 58 -8.03 -2.65 16.36
N PRO A 59 -9.20 -2.05 16.30
CA PRO A 59 -9.43 -0.93 15.40
C PRO A 59 -8.49 0.21 15.76
N VAL A 60 -8.10 1.02 14.79
CA VAL A 60 -7.19 2.14 15.01
C VAL A 60 -7.97 3.45 14.95
N ARG A 61 -7.76 4.31 15.91
CA ARG A 61 -8.46 5.58 15.96
C ARG A 61 -7.90 6.56 14.95
N HIS A 62 -8.77 7.41 14.44
CA HIS A 62 -8.36 8.46 13.52
C HIS A 62 -7.20 9.26 14.10
N LYS A 63 -7.26 9.56 15.39
CA LYS A 63 -6.24 10.34 16.05
C LYS A 63 -4.88 9.66 15.96
N LYS A 64 -4.84 8.35 16.01
CA LYS A 64 -3.59 7.61 15.96
C LYS A 64 -2.93 7.79 14.58
N PHE A 65 -3.72 7.84 13.52
CA PHE A 65 -3.16 8.04 12.20
C PHE A 65 -2.55 9.43 12.10
N LYS A 66 -3.19 10.42 12.73
CA LYS A 66 -2.68 11.78 12.67
C LYS A 66 -1.34 11.85 13.40
N GLU A 67 -1.17 11.08 14.47
CA GLU A 67 0.04 11.10 15.25
C GLU A 67 1.18 10.35 14.57
N THR A 68 0.89 9.31 13.85
CA THR A 68 1.91 8.47 13.30
C THR A 68 2.28 8.76 11.84
N LEU A 69 1.36 9.36 11.07
CA LEU A 69 1.65 9.63 9.69
C LEU A 69 2.26 11.00 9.51
N ARG A 70 3.54 11.03 9.30
CA ARG A 70 4.22 12.29 9.09
C ARG A 70 4.30 12.57 7.61
N GLY A 71 4.26 13.81 7.25
CA GLY A 71 4.32 14.18 5.85
C GLY A 71 3.00 14.08 5.10
N VAL A 72 1.92 13.73 5.81
CA VAL A 72 0.62 13.65 5.19
C VAL A 72 -0.25 14.62 5.94
N SER A 73 -0.87 15.57 5.26
CA SER A 73 -1.70 16.57 5.92
C SER A 73 -2.98 15.95 6.42
N SER A 74 -3.63 16.62 7.37
CA SER A 74 -4.90 16.14 7.92
C SER A 74 -5.94 16.02 6.82
N LYS A 75 -5.91 16.92 5.84
CA LYS A 75 -6.87 16.91 4.74
C LYS A 75 -6.64 15.68 3.87
N THR A 76 -5.38 15.38 3.56
CA THR A 76 -5.04 14.22 2.75
C THR A 76 -5.40 12.94 3.49
N LEU A 77 -5.11 12.86 4.78
CA LEU A 77 -5.44 11.71 5.59
C LEU A 77 -6.94 11.45 5.57
N ALA A 78 -7.74 12.48 5.82
CA ALA A 78 -9.20 12.34 5.83
C ALA A 78 -9.70 11.86 4.47
N HIS A 79 -9.12 12.40 3.40
CA HIS A 79 -9.54 12.05 2.07
C HIS A 79 -9.19 10.59 1.74
N ARG A 80 -8.00 10.12 2.13
CA ARG A 80 -7.61 8.75 1.90
C ARG A 80 -8.46 7.77 2.68
N LEU A 81 -8.77 8.10 3.94
CA LEU A 81 -9.60 7.24 4.77
C LEU A 81 -11.01 7.11 4.15
N GLN A 82 -11.53 8.22 3.62
CA GLN A 82 -12.84 8.22 3.01
C GLN A 82 -12.83 7.39 1.72
N GLU A 83 -11.79 7.50 0.92
CA GLU A 83 -11.68 6.74 -0.32
C GLU A 83 -11.59 5.25 -0.02
N LEU A 84 -10.83 4.88 1.01
CA LEU A 84 -10.65 3.47 1.37
C LEU A 84 -11.96 2.89 1.93
N GLU A 85 -12.70 3.69 2.65
CA GLU A 85 -13.98 3.26 3.18
C GLU A 85 -14.95 3.04 2.01
N LYS A 86 -15.01 3.95 1.05
CA LYS A 86 -15.90 3.85 -0.08
C LYS A 86 -15.50 2.65 -0.95
N GLY A 87 -14.23 2.31 -0.98
CA GLY A 87 -13.75 1.18 -1.76
C GLY A 87 -13.97 -0.15 -1.06
N GLY A 88 -14.55 -0.13 0.13
CA GLY A 88 -14.80 -1.37 0.87
C GLY A 88 -13.56 -1.98 1.51
N ILE A 89 -12.47 -1.23 1.61
CA ILE A 89 -11.24 -1.72 2.19
C ILE A 89 -11.20 -1.46 3.68
N LEU A 90 -11.79 -0.37 4.13
CA LEU A 90 -11.87 -0.05 5.54
C LEU A 90 -13.31 0.05 5.99
N GLU A 91 -13.53 -0.26 7.26
CA GLU A 91 -14.82 -0.05 7.88
C GLU A 91 -14.58 1.06 8.87
N ARG A 92 -15.44 2.08 8.85
CA ARG A 92 -15.35 3.19 9.77
C ARG A 92 -16.44 3.04 10.79
N ARG A 93 -16.12 3.25 12.06
CA ARG A 93 -17.11 3.21 13.12
C ARG A 93 -16.98 4.47 13.97
N ALA A 94 -18.05 5.20 14.05
CA ALA A 94 -18.07 6.41 14.86
C ALA A 94 -18.83 6.12 16.14
N TYR A 95 -18.31 6.62 17.27
CA TYR A 95 -18.95 6.42 18.55
C TYR A 95 -19.44 7.77 19.04
N ASN A 96 -20.67 7.79 19.57
CA ASN A 96 -21.27 9.03 20.04
C ASN A 96 -20.79 9.25 21.47
N GLU A 97 -19.59 9.70 21.63
CA GLU A 97 -18.99 9.95 22.92
C GLU A 97 -18.50 11.39 22.96
N ILE A 98 -18.05 11.86 24.12
CA ILE A 98 -17.47 13.17 24.28
C ILE A 98 -16.12 12.99 24.89
N PRO A 99 -15.04 13.26 24.15
CA PRO A 99 -15.03 13.75 22.75
C PRO A 99 -15.38 12.61 21.78
N PRO A 100 -15.80 12.93 20.57
CA PRO A 100 -16.22 11.94 19.61
C PRO A 100 -15.04 11.02 19.26
N ARG A 101 -15.33 9.75 19.04
CA ARG A 101 -14.30 8.78 18.69
C ARG A 101 -14.63 8.12 17.36
N VAL A 102 -13.65 8.07 16.47
CA VAL A 102 -13.83 7.39 15.19
C VAL A 102 -12.71 6.36 15.06
N GLU A 103 -13.07 5.15 14.72
CA GLU A 103 -12.12 4.07 14.54
C GLU A 103 -12.23 3.43 13.18
N TYR A 104 -11.15 2.84 12.71
CA TYR A 104 -11.12 2.18 11.42
C TYR A 104 -10.52 0.78 11.57
N ARG A 105 -11.03 -0.16 10.80
CA ARG A 105 -10.44 -1.48 10.75
C ARG A 105 -10.56 -2.04 9.34
N LEU A 106 -9.76 -3.05 9.00
CA LEU A 106 -9.81 -3.63 7.67
C LEU A 106 -11.04 -4.52 7.54
N THR A 107 -11.63 -4.49 6.37
CA THR A 107 -12.67 -5.44 6.02
C THR A 107 -11.96 -6.71 5.53
N VAL A 108 -12.68 -7.75 5.18
CA VAL A 108 -12.08 -8.96 4.61
C VAL A 108 -11.39 -8.59 3.31
N LYS A 109 -12.01 -7.73 2.48
CA LYS A 109 -11.42 -7.26 1.25
C LYS A 109 -10.13 -6.52 1.53
N GLY A 110 -10.12 -5.69 2.54
CA GLY A 110 -8.94 -4.93 2.94
C GLY A 110 -7.83 -5.83 3.46
N GLN A 111 -8.16 -6.87 4.19
CA GLN A 111 -7.19 -7.80 4.72
C GLN A 111 -6.48 -8.53 3.56
N GLU A 112 -7.23 -8.97 2.57
CA GLU A 112 -6.67 -9.64 1.42
C GLU A 112 -5.74 -8.70 0.64
N LEU A 113 -6.14 -7.44 0.51
CA LEU A 113 -5.33 -6.45 -0.18
C LEU A 113 -4.01 -6.26 0.56
N VAL A 114 -4.06 -6.07 1.88
CA VAL A 114 -2.86 -5.80 2.64
C VAL A 114 -1.90 -6.99 2.62
N GLU A 115 -2.42 -8.20 2.64
CA GLU A 115 -1.58 -9.39 2.54
C GLU A 115 -0.81 -9.40 1.22
N SER A 116 -1.45 -9.00 0.12
CA SER A 116 -0.80 -8.93 -1.17
C SER A 116 0.25 -7.83 -1.19
N VAL A 117 -0.06 -6.69 -0.56
CA VAL A 117 0.85 -5.56 -0.52
C VAL A 117 2.08 -5.91 0.32
N ILE A 118 1.91 -6.66 1.41
CA ILE A 118 3.04 -7.04 2.24
C ILE A 118 4.00 -7.93 1.46
N ASN A 119 3.48 -8.83 0.62
CA ASN A 119 4.32 -9.66 -0.20
C ASN A 119 5.13 -8.78 -1.17
N LEU A 120 4.52 -7.74 -1.71
CA LEU A 120 5.20 -6.82 -2.61
C LEU A 120 6.28 -6.06 -1.85
N LEU A 121 5.97 -5.59 -0.64
CA LEU A 121 6.94 -4.85 0.16
C LEU A 121 8.12 -5.72 0.59
N GLN A 122 7.88 -7.00 0.83
CA GLN A 122 8.94 -7.92 1.18
C GLN A 122 9.88 -8.11 -0.02
N TRP A 123 9.32 -8.17 -1.22
CA TRP A 123 10.11 -8.25 -2.43
C TRP A 123 10.95 -6.98 -2.58
N MET A 124 10.36 -5.82 -2.34
CA MET A 124 11.08 -4.57 -2.41
C MET A 124 12.23 -4.54 -1.42
N LYS A 125 11.98 -5.04 -0.21
CA LYS A 125 12.99 -5.04 0.82
C LYS A 125 14.15 -5.93 0.41
N LYS A 126 13.85 -7.08 -0.18
CA LYS A 126 14.86 -8.02 -0.59
C LYS A 126 15.84 -7.39 -1.56
N TRP A 127 15.33 -6.63 -2.50
CA TRP A 127 16.18 -6.02 -3.51
C TRP A 127 16.70 -4.63 -3.19
N SER A 128 16.17 -4.02 -2.15
CA SER A 128 16.61 -2.68 -1.82
C SER A 128 17.88 -2.68 -1.01
N ILE A 129 18.30 -3.80 -0.55
CA ILE A 129 19.40 -3.85 0.21
C ILE A 129 20.56 -3.46 -0.34
N VAL A 130 20.62 -3.40 -1.44
CA VAL A 130 21.73 -3.03 -2.07
C VAL A 130 22.11 -1.75 -1.71
N LYS A 131 21.65 -1.07 -1.08
CA LYS A 131 21.92 0.09 -0.91
C LYS A 131 22.98 0.34 -0.37
N GLY A 132 23.39 0.13 -0.35
CA GLY A 132 24.64 0.34 0.13
C GLY A 132 24.80 1.43 0.96
#